data_4ef592962d013b10d945c099eff8e6de
#
_entry.id   4ef592962d013b10d945c099eff8e6de
#
_cell.length_a   1.000
_cell.length_b   1.000
_cell.length_c   1.000
_cell.angle_alpha   90.00
_cell.angle_beta   90.00
_cell.angle_gamma   90.00
#
_symmetry.space_group_name_H-M   'P 1'
#
loop_
_entity.id
_entity.type
_entity.pdbx_description
1 polymer ?
#
loop_
_entity_poly.entity_id
_entity_poly.type
_entity_poly.pdbx_seq_one_letter_code
_entity_poly.pdbx_strand_id
1 'polypeptide(L)'
;MAKYFLGSVGKAEAFKRDDNGNLVLAFVSNTLTDSGLNISTTKDDIRAGQGAPIQFSFYHDPSVEITLTDVLWKKEYVEAQLGAMFEDVDGEDYTTKTIKCTTAGTIVLPTDAIELPGVVCGDGKALVAWATEAGKDNWKSYEINDDKKTIESADFAANKGYCVRYLTANQNAKVAEITSLIVPQELFLIITAPIFAGDACAASKGKAAGHITFEVPRFQLNGSQDFSMNMSSNQTMSLAGIAAAIDSADCEAQGSKLLRIIEVIDTEDYKKDIASLVVDEDCLTVGSTPVVYGVKTNGKLVKLDNTELTFDPALTDGEFSAAAETTITLTGTEVTDTVTVA
;
A
#
# COMPACT_ATOMS: atom_id res chain seq x y z
N MET A 1 34.35 -2.45 -14.99
CA MET A 1 33.28 -1.59 -14.45
C MET A 1 32.11 -2.48 -14.09
N ALA A 2 31.74 -2.53 -12.84
CA ALA A 2 30.54 -3.26 -12.42
C ALA A 2 29.30 -2.67 -13.12
N LYS A 3 28.42 -3.52 -13.59
CA LYS A 3 27.16 -3.10 -14.20
C LYS A 3 26.06 -3.23 -13.16
N TYR A 4 25.32 -2.16 -12.94
CA TYR A 4 24.21 -2.11 -11.98
C TYR A 4 22.88 -2.02 -12.72
N PHE A 5 21.88 -2.71 -12.21
CA PHE A 5 20.54 -2.77 -12.78
C PHE A 5 19.49 -2.48 -11.69
N LEU A 6 18.53 -1.64 -12.01
CA LEU A 6 17.29 -1.55 -11.25
C LEU A 6 16.44 -2.77 -11.61
N GLY A 7 16.29 -3.69 -10.70
CA GLY A 7 15.75 -5.01 -11.02
C GLY A 7 14.41 -5.37 -10.39
N SER A 8 13.75 -4.45 -9.71
CA SER A 8 12.47 -4.72 -9.02
C SER A 8 11.67 -3.44 -8.83
N VAL A 9 10.40 -3.63 -8.50
CA VAL A 9 9.51 -2.55 -8.07
C VAL A 9 9.95 -2.03 -6.71
N GLY A 10 9.82 -0.72 -6.49
CA GLY A 10 10.19 -0.08 -5.23
C GLY A 10 9.22 -0.38 -4.10
N LYS A 11 9.69 -0.17 -2.88
CA LYS A 11 8.86 0.03 -1.70
C LYS A 11 8.53 1.51 -1.61
N ALA A 12 7.27 1.86 -1.32
CA ALA A 12 6.86 3.24 -1.12
C ALA A 12 6.42 3.49 0.34
N GLU A 13 6.86 4.61 0.88
CA GLU A 13 6.49 5.12 2.19
C GLU A 13 5.97 6.55 2.01
N ALA A 14 4.75 6.81 2.44
CA ALA A 14 4.13 8.11 2.32
C ALA A 14 3.81 8.68 3.71
N PHE A 15 4.07 9.97 3.86
CA PHE A 15 3.84 10.70 5.10
C PHE A 15 2.96 11.90 4.80
N LYS A 16 2.02 12.18 5.66
CA LYS A 16 1.22 13.41 5.67
C LYS A 16 1.72 14.36 6.76
N ARG A 17 1.43 15.65 6.61
CA ARG A 17 1.69 16.61 7.67
C ARG A 17 0.48 16.70 8.59
N ASP A 18 0.74 16.67 9.90
CA ASP A 18 -0.28 16.99 10.91
C ASP A 18 -0.49 18.51 11.04
N ASP A 19 -1.44 18.92 11.87
CA ASP A 19 -1.76 20.33 12.12
C ASP A 19 -0.57 21.13 12.69
N ASN A 20 0.42 20.46 13.24
CA ASN A 20 1.65 21.07 13.77
C ASN A 20 2.79 21.07 12.73
N GLY A 21 2.55 20.54 11.54
CA GLY A 21 3.55 20.42 10.47
C GLY A 21 4.49 19.22 10.58
N ASN A 22 4.29 18.32 11.56
CA ASN A 22 5.10 17.12 11.69
C ASN A 22 4.72 16.08 10.64
N LEU A 23 5.71 15.27 10.20
CA LEU A 23 5.47 14.17 9.30
C LEU A 23 4.94 12.96 10.07
N VAL A 24 3.74 12.54 9.72
CA VAL A 24 3.08 11.34 10.26
C VAL A 24 2.93 10.33 9.13
N LEU A 25 3.30 9.07 9.39
CA LEU A 25 3.18 8.00 8.41
C LEU A 25 1.71 7.85 7.97
N ALA A 26 1.45 8.01 6.67
CA ALA A 26 0.14 7.81 6.08
C ALA A 26 -0.04 6.35 5.66
N PHE A 27 0.92 5.81 4.92
CA PHE A 27 0.92 4.39 4.53
C PHE A 27 2.31 3.90 4.13
N VAL A 28 2.46 2.57 4.13
CA VAL A 28 3.60 1.85 3.55
C VAL A 28 3.09 0.88 2.51
N SER A 29 3.72 0.84 1.34
CA SER A 29 3.45 -0.14 0.30
C SER A 29 4.67 -0.98 -0.02
N ASN A 30 4.56 -2.28 0.26
CA ASN A 30 5.55 -3.32 -0.05
C ASN A 30 5.05 -4.25 -1.17
N THR A 31 3.85 -4.02 -1.68
CA THR A 31 3.13 -4.89 -2.63
C THR A 31 2.87 -4.20 -3.96
N LEU A 32 3.69 -3.19 -4.26
CA LEU A 32 3.65 -2.52 -5.55
C LEU A 32 3.95 -3.51 -6.68
N THR A 33 3.19 -3.44 -7.74
CA THR A 33 3.44 -4.15 -9.00
C THR A 33 4.12 -3.26 -10.03
N ASP A 34 3.92 -1.95 -9.89
CA ASP A 34 4.57 -0.95 -10.73
C ASP A 34 4.88 0.31 -9.91
N SER A 35 6.02 0.92 -10.20
CA SER A 35 6.42 2.21 -9.67
C SER A 35 7.09 3.01 -10.79
N GLY A 36 6.31 3.87 -11.43
CA GLY A 36 6.76 4.76 -12.50
C GLY A 36 7.21 6.11 -11.94
N LEU A 37 8.36 6.59 -12.40
CA LEU A 37 8.84 7.94 -12.14
C LEU A 37 9.32 8.52 -13.47
N ASN A 38 8.65 9.56 -13.93
CA ASN A 38 8.95 10.24 -15.19
C ASN A 38 9.44 11.67 -14.90
N ILE A 39 10.66 11.96 -15.27
CA ILE A 39 11.26 13.28 -15.15
C ILE A 39 11.35 13.87 -16.56
N SER A 40 10.72 15.00 -16.79
CA SER A 40 10.67 15.65 -18.09
C SER A 40 10.88 17.16 -17.97
N THR A 41 11.25 17.77 -19.08
CA THR A 41 11.33 19.23 -19.24
C THR A 41 10.94 19.59 -20.66
N THR A 42 10.33 20.73 -20.84
CA THR A 42 9.99 21.27 -22.15
C THR A 42 11.23 21.95 -22.74
N LYS A 43 11.45 21.73 -24.04
CA LYS A 43 12.55 22.32 -24.78
C LYS A 43 12.00 23.18 -25.92
N ASP A 44 12.39 24.44 -25.97
CA ASP A 44 12.08 25.33 -27.07
C ASP A 44 13.37 25.67 -27.88
N ASP A 45 13.24 25.58 -29.20
CA ASP A 45 14.33 25.85 -30.13
C ASP A 45 14.08 27.19 -30.83
N ILE A 46 15.00 28.11 -30.68
CA ILE A 46 15.07 29.32 -31.52
C ILE A 46 15.79 29.02 -32.81
N ARG A 47 15.09 29.18 -33.92
CA ARG A 47 15.63 28.94 -35.27
C ARG A 47 15.72 30.23 -36.03
N ALA A 48 16.87 30.51 -36.69
CA ALA A 48 17.09 31.70 -37.47
C ALA A 48 18.10 31.45 -38.62
N GLY A 49 18.05 32.31 -39.65
CA GLY A 49 18.95 32.23 -40.81
C GLY A 49 18.39 31.37 -41.93
N GLN A 50 19.15 31.34 -43.07
CA GLN A 50 18.79 30.59 -44.26
C GLN A 50 18.84 29.07 -43.96
N GLY A 51 17.75 28.33 -44.20
CA GLY A 51 17.61 26.94 -43.83
C GLY A 51 17.12 26.70 -42.38
N ALA A 52 16.83 27.78 -41.62
CA ALA A 52 16.30 27.76 -40.27
C ALA A 52 17.00 26.77 -39.29
N PRO A 53 18.36 26.78 -39.20
CA PRO A 53 19.04 25.97 -38.23
C PRO A 53 18.73 26.43 -36.82
N ILE A 54 18.80 25.49 -35.84
CA ILE A 54 18.66 25.83 -34.44
C ILE A 54 19.84 26.69 -34.02
N GLN A 55 19.55 27.88 -33.54
CA GLN A 55 20.58 28.82 -33.03
C GLN A 55 20.77 28.68 -31.51
N PHE A 56 19.68 28.42 -30.81
CA PHE A 56 19.70 28.28 -29.38
C PHE A 56 18.51 27.40 -28.91
N SER A 57 18.71 26.65 -27.83
CA SER A 57 17.65 25.88 -27.16
C SER A 57 17.61 26.28 -25.72
N PHE A 58 16.42 26.49 -25.19
CA PHE A 58 16.22 26.68 -23.74
C PHE A 58 15.22 25.68 -23.21
N TYR A 59 15.40 25.33 -21.93
CA TYR A 59 14.61 24.34 -21.25
C TYR A 59 13.80 25.01 -20.14
N HIS A 60 12.54 24.66 -20.05
CA HIS A 60 11.61 25.19 -19.06
C HIS A 60 10.59 24.14 -18.63
N ASP A 61 9.74 24.45 -17.67
CA ASP A 61 8.66 23.61 -17.14
C ASP A 61 9.12 22.18 -16.76
N PRO A 62 10.09 22.05 -15.83
CA PRO A 62 10.47 20.73 -15.33
C PRO A 62 9.29 20.09 -14.60
N SER A 63 9.01 18.82 -14.89
CA SER A 63 7.93 18.04 -14.28
C SER A 63 8.47 16.70 -13.81
N VAL A 64 7.98 16.25 -12.67
CA VAL A 64 8.22 14.90 -12.13
C VAL A 64 6.87 14.27 -11.87
N GLU A 65 6.52 13.30 -12.69
CA GLU A 65 5.27 12.53 -12.56
C GLU A 65 5.57 11.20 -11.90
N ILE A 66 4.72 10.79 -10.96
CA ILE A 66 4.89 9.56 -10.21
C ILE A 66 3.59 8.77 -10.24
N THR A 67 3.72 7.49 -10.53
CA THR A 67 2.62 6.53 -10.50
C THR A 67 3.04 5.30 -9.72
N LEU A 68 2.25 4.93 -8.73
CA LEU A 68 2.41 3.71 -7.93
C LEU A 68 1.20 2.83 -8.14
N THR A 69 1.41 1.56 -8.45
CA THR A 69 0.33 0.57 -8.62
C THR A 69 0.49 -0.54 -7.61
N ASP A 70 -0.53 -0.78 -6.79
CA ASP A 70 -0.55 -1.78 -5.73
C ASP A 70 -1.65 -2.82 -6.01
N VAL A 71 -1.42 -4.09 -5.63
CA VAL A 71 -2.42 -5.17 -5.74
C VAL A 71 -3.30 -5.28 -4.51
N LEU A 72 -2.90 -4.66 -3.41
CA LEU A 72 -3.70 -4.70 -2.18
C LEU A 72 -4.68 -3.53 -2.13
N TRP A 73 -5.89 -3.82 -1.64
CA TRP A 73 -6.83 -2.79 -1.26
C TRP A 73 -6.26 -1.99 -0.08
N LYS A 74 -6.08 -0.67 -0.30
CA LYS A 74 -5.64 0.28 0.73
C LYS A 74 -6.59 1.45 0.76
N LYS A 75 -7.38 1.56 1.81
CA LYS A 75 -8.29 2.69 2.01
C LYS A 75 -7.54 4.02 2.06
N GLU A 76 -6.30 4.01 2.56
CA GLU A 76 -5.41 5.16 2.65
C GLU A 76 -5.12 5.79 1.28
N TYR A 77 -5.13 5.00 0.19
CA TYR A 77 -4.99 5.53 -1.18
C TYR A 77 -6.22 6.33 -1.60
N VAL A 78 -7.40 5.81 -1.27
CA VAL A 78 -8.68 6.49 -1.54
C VAL A 78 -8.76 7.78 -0.73
N GLU A 79 -8.43 7.71 0.57
CA GLU A 79 -8.42 8.87 1.46
C GLU A 79 -7.46 9.94 0.98
N ALA A 80 -6.24 9.55 0.56
CA ALA A 80 -5.25 10.49 0.06
C ALA A 80 -5.66 11.13 -1.28
N GLN A 81 -6.14 10.33 -2.24
CA GLN A 81 -6.51 10.80 -3.57
C GLN A 81 -7.77 11.64 -3.59
N LEU A 82 -8.78 11.27 -2.80
CA LEU A 82 -10.09 11.91 -2.86
C LEU A 82 -10.35 12.84 -1.67
N GLY A 83 -9.48 12.83 -0.64
CA GLY A 83 -9.67 13.59 0.58
C GLY A 83 -10.85 13.13 1.44
N ALA A 84 -11.49 12.01 1.07
CA ALA A 84 -12.58 11.42 1.83
C ALA A 84 -12.02 10.47 2.89
N MET A 85 -12.43 10.62 4.14
CA MET A 85 -11.98 9.74 5.22
C MET A 85 -13.00 8.63 5.46
N PHE A 86 -12.52 7.41 5.70
CA PHE A 86 -13.36 6.32 6.15
C PHE A 86 -13.63 6.47 7.65
N GLU A 87 -14.84 6.88 7.99
CA GLU A 87 -15.24 7.09 9.38
C GLU A 87 -15.60 5.77 10.06
N ASP A 88 -15.22 5.64 11.34
CA ASP A 88 -15.53 4.50 12.19
C ASP A 88 -16.89 4.66 12.91
N VAL A 89 -17.72 5.63 12.49
CA VAL A 89 -18.99 5.95 13.12
C VAL A 89 -20.09 5.09 12.50
N ASP A 90 -20.85 4.40 13.33
CA ASP A 90 -22.07 3.60 13.03
C ASP A 90 -22.30 3.34 11.54
N GLY A 91 -21.41 2.53 10.97
CA GLY A 91 -21.40 2.26 9.54
C GLY A 91 -22.69 1.62 9.07
N GLU A 92 -23.01 1.84 7.82
CA GLU A 92 -24.20 1.33 7.16
C GLU A 92 -23.83 0.26 6.13
N ASP A 93 -24.65 -0.77 5.99
CA ASP A 93 -24.41 -1.85 5.03
C ASP A 93 -25.72 -2.34 4.43
N TYR A 94 -25.66 -2.64 3.13
CA TYR A 94 -26.76 -3.30 2.43
C TYR A 94 -26.78 -4.80 2.74
N THR A 95 -27.60 -5.20 3.71
CA THR A 95 -27.75 -6.62 4.05
C THR A 95 -28.80 -7.30 3.19
N THR A 96 -28.60 -8.58 2.87
CA THR A 96 -29.60 -9.43 2.24
C THR A 96 -29.93 -10.58 3.18
N LYS A 97 -31.20 -10.69 3.59
CA LYS A 97 -31.67 -11.75 4.48
C LYS A 97 -32.80 -12.53 3.83
N THR A 98 -32.79 -13.84 4.02
CA THR A 98 -33.93 -14.68 3.63
C THR A 98 -34.89 -14.75 4.80
N ILE A 99 -36.09 -14.23 4.62
CA ILE A 99 -37.10 -14.09 5.67
C ILE A 99 -38.32 -14.91 5.27
N LYS A 100 -38.83 -15.73 6.18
CA LYS A 100 -40.09 -16.45 5.99
C LYS A 100 -41.25 -15.53 6.29
N CYS A 101 -42.14 -15.32 5.33
CA CYS A 101 -43.40 -14.62 5.53
C CYS A 101 -44.32 -15.50 6.36
N THR A 102 -44.57 -15.14 7.61
CA THR A 102 -45.46 -15.89 8.52
C THR A 102 -46.90 -15.48 8.37
N THR A 103 -47.13 -14.20 8.13
CA THR A 103 -48.46 -13.64 7.93
C THR A 103 -48.57 -13.12 6.51
N ALA A 104 -49.59 -13.54 5.75
CA ALA A 104 -49.79 -13.05 4.39
C ALA A 104 -49.81 -11.52 4.35
N GLY A 105 -49.09 -10.94 3.42
CA GLY A 105 -48.99 -9.51 3.26
C GLY A 105 -47.94 -8.80 4.10
N THR A 106 -47.26 -9.50 5.02
CA THR A 106 -46.33 -8.82 5.94
C THR A 106 -45.00 -9.53 6.08
N ILE A 107 -43.92 -8.80 5.93
CA ILE A 107 -42.55 -9.23 6.27
C ILE A 107 -42.01 -8.34 7.39
N VAL A 108 -41.38 -8.95 8.39
CA VAL A 108 -40.71 -8.24 9.50
C VAL A 108 -39.20 -8.43 9.37
N LEU A 109 -38.47 -7.32 9.27
CA LEU A 109 -37.02 -7.29 9.20
C LEU A 109 -36.40 -7.65 10.55
N PRO A 110 -35.28 -8.39 10.58
CA PRO A 110 -34.59 -8.75 11.82
C PRO A 110 -33.88 -7.58 12.52
N THR A 111 -33.52 -6.55 11.77
CA THR A 111 -32.86 -5.33 12.25
C THR A 111 -33.56 -4.10 11.69
N ASP A 112 -33.39 -2.96 12.35
CA ASP A 112 -33.94 -1.70 11.92
C ASP A 112 -33.35 -1.27 10.58
N ALA A 113 -34.19 -0.84 9.68
CA ALA A 113 -33.75 -0.23 8.41
C ALA A 113 -33.34 1.23 8.63
N ILE A 114 -32.41 1.66 7.82
CA ILE A 114 -31.93 3.05 7.74
C ILE A 114 -32.47 3.67 6.45
N GLU A 115 -32.73 4.96 6.49
CA GLU A 115 -33.13 5.74 5.33
C GLU A 115 -32.02 5.78 4.28
N LEU A 116 -32.38 5.60 3.00
CA LEU A 116 -31.41 5.69 1.92
C LEU A 116 -30.90 7.13 1.78
N PRO A 117 -29.59 7.37 1.86
CA PRO A 117 -29.05 8.71 1.77
C PRO A 117 -29.34 9.35 0.40
N GLY A 118 -29.91 10.54 0.41
CA GLY A 118 -30.19 11.33 -0.79
C GLY A 118 -31.26 10.77 -1.73
N VAL A 119 -31.98 9.73 -1.31
CA VAL A 119 -33.07 9.11 -2.10
C VAL A 119 -34.40 9.38 -1.44
N VAL A 120 -35.30 9.97 -2.20
CA VAL A 120 -36.70 10.14 -1.81
C VAL A 120 -37.54 9.20 -2.69
N CYS A 121 -38.18 8.20 -2.08
CA CYS A 121 -39.02 7.25 -2.76
C CYS A 121 -40.49 7.59 -2.57
N GLY A 122 -41.28 7.56 -3.65
CA GLY A 122 -42.72 7.79 -3.61
C GLY A 122 -43.10 9.14 -2.98
N ASP A 123 -43.89 9.10 -1.91
CA ASP A 123 -44.38 10.28 -1.19
C ASP A 123 -43.34 10.92 -0.25
N GLY A 124 -42.05 10.78 -0.54
CA GLY A 124 -40.97 11.36 0.25
C GLY A 124 -40.35 10.42 1.28
N LYS A 125 -40.65 9.12 1.21
CA LYS A 125 -40.08 8.13 2.12
C LYS A 125 -38.77 7.56 1.54
N ALA A 126 -37.72 7.61 2.35
CA ALA A 126 -36.40 7.05 2.02
C ALA A 126 -36.19 5.63 2.62
N LEU A 127 -37.15 5.10 3.37
CA LEU A 127 -37.14 3.75 3.95
C LEU A 127 -37.62 2.74 2.92
N VAL A 128 -36.68 2.07 2.23
CA VAL A 128 -36.96 1.16 1.12
C VAL A 128 -36.21 -0.16 1.29
N ALA A 129 -36.89 -1.25 0.95
CA ALA A 129 -36.30 -2.56 0.78
C ALA A 129 -36.58 -3.11 -0.61
N TRP A 130 -35.70 -3.97 -1.10
CA TRP A 130 -35.92 -4.75 -2.31
C TRP A 130 -36.15 -6.20 -1.91
N ALA A 131 -37.21 -6.82 -2.44
CA ALA A 131 -37.49 -8.20 -2.13
C ALA A 131 -37.82 -9.01 -3.39
N THR A 132 -37.46 -10.31 -3.34
CA THR A 132 -37.83 -11.32 -4.32
C THR A 132 -38.19 -12.63 -3.60
N GLU A 133 -39.09 -13.43 -4.16
CA GLU A 133 -39.35 -14.78 -3.65
C GLU A 133 -38.09 -15.63 -3.75
N ALA A 134 -37.76 -16.39 -2.70
CA ALA A 134 -36.56 -17.21 -2.65
C ALA A 134 -36.48 -18.17 -3.87
N GLY A 135 -35.33 -18.17 -4.54
CA GLY A 135 -35.11 -18.92 -5.76
C GLY A 135 -35.59 -18.26 -7.05
N LYS A 136 -36.08 -17.02 -6.97
CA LYS A 136 -36.44 -16.19 -8.14
C LYS A 136 -35.54 -14.96 -8.19
N ASP A 137 -35.47 -14.32 -9.38
CA ASP A 137 -34.69 -13.11 -9.64
C ASP A 137 -35.58 -11.98 -10.19
N ASN A 138 -36.74 -11.77 -9.56
CA ASN A 138 -37.69 -10.72 -9.91
C ASN A 138 -37.82 -9.71 -8.76
N TRP A 139 -36.73 -8.99 -8.49
CA TRP A 139 -36.68 -7.99 -7.44
C TRP A 139 -37.67 -6.86 -7.65
N LYS A 140 -38.39 -6.52 -6.58
CA LYS A 140 -39.30 -5.36 -6.52
C LYS A 140 -38.92 -4.50 -5.31
N SER A 141 -39.19 -3.19 -5.44
CA SER A 141 -39.02 -2.26 -4.33
C SER A 141 -40.30 -2.19 -3.48
N TYR A 142 -40.13 -2.07 -2.19
CA TYR A 142 -41.18 -1.95 -1.20
C TYR A 142 -40.80 -0.87 -0.19
N GLU A 143 -41.82 -0.10 0.24
CA GLU A 143 -41.63 0.83 1.35
C GLU A 143 -41.60 0.07 2.67
N ILE A 144 -40.74 0.54 3.57
CA ILE A 144 -40.69 0.05 4.95
C ILE A 144 -41.51 1.02 5.78
N ASN A 145 -42.33 0.50 6.69
CA ASN A 145 -43.15 1.31 7.57
C ASN A 145 -42.30 2.16 8.53
N ASP A 146 -42.92 3.16 9.14
CA ASP A 146 -42.27 4.08 10.11
C ASP A 146 -41.66 3.40 11.33
N ASP A 147 -42.03 2.14 11.59
CA ASP A 147 -41.42 1.28 12.61
C ASP A 147 -40.01 0.78 12.24
N LYS A 148 -39.56 1.09 11.01
CA LYS A 148 -38.25 0.71 10.42
C LYS A 148 -38.04 -0.81 10.28
N LYS A 149 -39.08 -1.62 10.45
CA LYS A 149 -39.02 -3.08 10.44
C LYS A 149 -40.04 -3.76 9.57
N THR A 150 -41.21 -3.19 9.40
CA THR A 150 -42.34 -3.86 8.75
C THR A 150 -42.47 -3.44 7.29
N ILE A 151 -42.63 -4.42 6.42
CA ILE A 151 -42.95 -4.23 5.00
C ILE A 151 -44.31 -4.85 4.75
N GLU A 152 -45.24 -4.09 4.18
CA GLU A 152 -46.58 -4.57 3.84
C GLU A 152 -46.82 -4.57 2.34
N SER A 153 -47.23 -5.70 1.78
CA SER A 153 -47.60 -5.84 0.38
C SER A 153 -48.41 -7.09 0.12
N ALA A 154 -49.40 -6.98 -0.75
CA ALA A 154 -50.18 -8.12 -1.23
C ALA A 154 -49.34 -9.20 -1.96
N ASP A 155 -48.10 -8.85 -2.37
CA ASP A 155 -47.18 -9.77 -3.03
C ASP A 155 -46.64 -10.84 -2.09
N PHE A 156 -46.72 -10.66 -0.79
CA PHE A 156 -46.15 -11.58 0.21
C PHE A 156 -47.16 -12.67 0.59
N ALA A 157 -46.90 -13.89 0.12
CA ALA A 157 -47.75 -15.05 0.46
C ALA A 157 -47.25 -15.73 1.75
N ALA A 158 -48.16 -16.12 2.62
CA ALA A 158 -47.84 -16.84 3.85
C ALA A 158 -47.08 -18.13 3.58
N ASN A 159 -46.14 -18.47 4.49
CA ASN A 159 -45.26 -19.63 4.45
C ASN A 159 -44.24 -19.69 3.30
N LYS A 160 -44.09 -18.61 2.52
CA LYS A 160 -43.02 -18.49 1.53
C LYS A 160 -41.82 -17.77 2.10
N GLY A 161 -40.63 -18.09 1.56
CA GLY A 161 -39.40 -17.37 1.84
C GLY A 161 -39.17 -16.24 0.84
N TYR A 162 -38.70 -15.11 1.33
CA TYR A 162 -38.33 -13.96 0.51
C TYR A 162 -36.90 -13.53 0.84
N CYS A 163 -36.08 -13.32 -0.18
CA CYS A 163 -34.81 -12.64 -0.06
C CYS A 163 -35.07 -11.14 -0.02
N VAL A 164 -34.73 -10.49 1.08
CA VAL A 164 -34.99 -9.06 1.30
C VAL A 164 -33.64 -8.36 1.50
N ARG A 165 -33.42 -7.32 0.69
CA ARG A 165 -32.23 -6.45 0.77
C ARG A 165 -32.66 -5.06 1.24
N TYR A 166 -31.97 -4.53 2.24
CA TYR A 166 -32.23 -3.22 2.81
C TYR A 166 -30.98 -2.66 3.48
N LEU A 167 -30.91 -1.35 3.70
CA LEU A 167 -29.84 -0.68 4.41
C LEU A 167 -30.07 -0.78 5.92
N THR A 168 -29.05 -1.15 6.68
CA THR A 168 -29.09 -1.30 8.13
C THR A 168 -27.76 -0.92 8.75
N ALA A 169 -27.77 -0.58 10.06
CA ALA A 169 -26.53 -0.33 10.81
C ALA A 169 -25.66 -1.60 10.87
N ASN A 170 -24.37 -1.42 10.66
CA ASN A 170 -23.36 -2.46 10.78
C ASN A 170 -22.10 -1.89 11.44
N GLN A 171 -21.82 -2.30 12.66
CA GLN A 171 -20.67 -1.83 13.46
C GLN A 171 -19.31 -2.13 12.81
N ASN A 172 -19.25 -3.05 11.86
CA ASN A 172 -18.02 -3.37 11.14
C ASN A 172 -17.88 -2.62 9.80
N ALA A 173 -18.89 -1.89 9.38
CA ALA A 173 -18.85 -1.11 8.17
C ALA A 173 -18.17 0.25 8.41
N LYS A 174 -17.40 0.69 7.43
CA LYS A 174 -16.79 2.01 7.40
C LYS A 174 -17.29 2.71 6.15
N VAL A 175 -17.79 3.92 6.30
CA VAL A 175 -18.36 4.70 5.20
C VAL A 175 -17.42 5.86 4.88
N ALA A 176 -17.13 6.04 3.60
CA ALA A 176 -16.48 7.25 3.09
C ALA A 176 -17.41 7.89 2.06
N GLU A 177 -17.78 9.12 2.29
CA GLU A 177 -18.60 9.89 1.37
C GLU A 177 -17.70 10.76 0.47
N ILE A 178 -17.83 10.59 -0.83
CA ILE A 178 -17.14 11.41 -1.82
C ILE A 178 -18.07 12.55 -2.20
N THR A 179 -17.71 13.75 -1.81
CA THR A 179 -18.47 14.97 -2.12
C THR A 179 -17.97 15.62 -3.40
N SER A 180 -18.64 16.66 -3.85
CA SER A 180 -18.19 17.46 -5.01
C SER A 180 -16.91 18.29 -4.71
N LEU A 181 -16.47 18.33 -3.45
CA LEU A 181 -15.25 19.01 -2.99
C LEU A 181 -14.15 17.96 -2.77
N ILE A 182 -13.54 17.49 -3.85
CA ILE A 182 -12.37 16.62 -3.78
C ILE A 182 -11.14 17.48 -3.54
N VAL A 183 -10.45 17.26 -2.42
CA VAL A 183 -9.18 17.92 -2.09
C VAL A 183 -8.13 16.85 -1.85
N PRO A 184 -7.33 16.48 -2.87
CA PRO A 184 -6.25 15.53 -2.70
C PRO A 184 -5.25 15.97 -1.64
N GLN A 185 -4.73 15.01 -0.89
CA GLN A 185 -3.71 15.29 0.12
C GLN A 185 -2.36 15.55 -0.53
N GLU A 186 -1.56 16.41 0.09
CA GLU A 186 -0.14 16.55 -0.22
C GLU A 186 0.65 15.62 0.70
N LEU A 187 1.54 14.81 0.12
CA LEU A 187 2.32 13.82 0.83
C LEU A 187 3.83 14.09 0.69
N PHE A 188 4.59 13.69 1.69
CA PHE A 188 6.02 13.45 1.54
C PHE A 188 6.19 11.98 1.17
N LEU A 189 6.82 11.69 0.02
CA LEU A 189 6.91 10.34 -0.54
C LEU A 189 8.36 9.88 -0.63
N ILE A 190 8.62 8.67 -0.17
CA ILE A 190 9.90 7.98 -0.31
C ILE A 190 9.67 6.70 -1.08
N ILE A 191 10.39 6.50 -2.19
CA ILE A 191 10.36 5.28 -2.98
C ILE A 191 11.76 4.68 -2.94
N THR A 192 11.91 3.45 -2.45
CA THR A 192 13.20 2.76 -2.39
C THR A 192 13.16 1.51 -3.25
N ALA A 193 14.05 1.41 -4.23
CA ALA A 193 14.18 0.28 -5.11
C ALA A 193 15.56 -0.39 -4.98
N PRO A 194 15.66 -1.72 -5.04
CA PRO A 194 16.93 -2.42 -4.96
C PRO A 194 17.74 -2.27 -6.27
N ILE A 195 19.06 -2.17 -6.12
CA ILE A 195 20.03 -2.21 -7.22
C ILE A 195 20.71 -3.57 -7.19
N PHE A 196 20.82 -4.21 -8.36
CA PHE A 196 21.48 -5.50 -8.51
C PHE A 196 22.77 -5.35 -9.32
N ALA A 197 23.85 -6.00 -8.88
CA ALA A 197 25.07 -6.08 -9.65
C ALA A 197 24.95 -7.13 -10.77
N GLY A 198 25.27 -6.74 -12.00
CA GLY A 198 25.23 -7.59 -13.16
C GLY A 198 26.60 -8.03 -13.62
N ASP A 199 27.34 -8.79 -12.82
CA ASP A 199 28.52 -9.49 -13.31
C ASP A 199 28.18 -10.96 -13.57
N ALA A 200 28.47 -11.42 -14.80
CA ALA A 200 28.17 -12.79 -15.21
C ALA A 200 28.95 -13.85 -14.42
N CYS A 201 30.03 -13.44 -13.73
CA CYS A 201 30.93 -14.30 -12.97
C CYS A 201 30.71 -14.21 -11.46
N ALA A 202 29.84 -13.31 -10.96
CA ALA A 202 29.65 -13.16 -9.53
C ALA A 202 28.83 -14.30 -8.92
N ALA A 203 29.36 -14.86 -7.84
CA ALA A 203 28.65 -15.84 -7.01
C ALA A 203 27.37 -15.26 -6.33
N SER A 204 27.16 -13.96 -6.45
CA SER A 204 26.08 -13.18 -5.85
C SER A 204 24.84 -13.02 -6.74
N LYS A 205 24.57 -13.98 -7.63
CA LYS A 205 23.37 -13.95 -8.46
C LYS A 205 22.11 -13.76 -7.61
N GLY A 206 21.45 -12.61 -7.79
CA GLY A 206 20.18 -12.31 -7.13
C GLY A 206 20.27 -11.58 -5.78
N LYS A 207 21.45 -11.25 -5.28
CA LYS A 207 21.59 -10.38 -4.10
C LYS A 207 21.59 -8.91 -4.53
N ALA A 208 20.86 -8.06 -3.81
CA ALA A 208 20.91 -6.62 -4.03
C ALA A 208 22.31 -6.09 -3.69
N ALA A 209 22.89 -5.33 -4.63
CA ALA A 209 24.18 -4.66 -4.46
C ALA A 209 24.05 -3.28 -3.79
N GLY A 210 22.82 -2.85 -3.56
CA GLY A 210 22.52 -1.56 -2.97
C GLY A 210 21.05 -1.19 -3.18
N HIS A 211 20.74 0.09 -3.04
CA HIS A 211 19.42 0.62 -3.30
C HIS A 211 19.48 2.06 -3.82
N ILE A 212 18.45 2.44 -4.53
CA ILE A 212 18.19 3.82 -4.92
C ILE A 212 16.93 4.30 -4.20
N THR A 213 17.01 5.49 -3.63
CA THR A 213 15.88 6.12 -2.95
C THR A 213 15.51 7.41 -3.66
N PHE A 214 14.24 7.54 -4.01
CA PHE A 214 13.65 8.75 -4.55
C PHE A 214 12.85 9.40 -3.43
N GLU A 215 13.25 10.60 -3.05
CA GLU A 215 12.62 11.40 -2.00
C GLU A 215 11.89 12.58 -2.65
N VAL A 216 10.57 12.61 -2.52
CA VAL A 216 9.69 13.64 -3.07
C VAL A 216 9.08 14.42 -1.92
N PRO A 217 9.61 15.59 -1.61
CA PRO A 217 9.22 16.35 -0.40
C PRO A 217 7.77 16.85 -0.44
N ARG A 218 7.25 17.13 -1.65
CA ARG A 218 5.88 17.57 -1.87
C ARG A 218 5.29 16.81 -3.04
N PHE A 219 4.64 15.71 -2.76
CA PHE A 219 3.92 14.92 -3.74
C PHE A 219 2.45 15.33 -3.74
N GLN A 220 2.03 16.01 -4.77
CA GLN A 220 0.65 16.44 -4.95
C GLN A 220 -0.10 15.43 -5.79
N LEU A 221 -1.09 14.83 -5.21
CA LEU A 221 -1.94 13.82 -5.84
C LEU A 221 -2.85 14.47 -6.88
N ASN A 222 -3.21 13.71 -7.92
CA ASN A 222 -4.03 14.21 -9.03
C ASN A 222 -5.54 14.18 -8.76
N GLY A 223 -5.99 13.62 -7.62
CA GLY A 223 -7.41 13.53 -7.27
C GLY A 223 -8.21 12.50 -8.07
N SER A 224 -7.53 11.55 -8.70
CA SER A 224 -8.18 10.52 -9.51
C SER A 224 -7.95 9.14 -8.91
N GLN A 225 -9.02 8.38 -8.70
CA GLN A 225 -8.96 6.98 -8.28
C GLN A 225 -9.82 6.14 -9.22
N ASP A 226 -9.22 5.13 -9.83
CA ASP A 226 -9.93 4.16 -10.68
C ASP A 226 -10.17 2.87 -9.89
N PHE A 227 -11.43 2.39 -9.95
CA PHE A 227 -11.86 1.12 -9.36
C PHE A 227 -12.30 0.18 -10.47
N SER A 228 -11.38 -0.59 -11.02
CA SER A 228 -11.69 -1.59 -12.05
C SER A 228 -11.97 -2.95 -11.42
N MET A 229 -13.21 -3.41 -11.48
CA MET A 229 -13.62 -4.75 -11.03
C MET A 229 -13.76 -5.66 -12.24
N ASN A 230 -12.74 -6.47 -12.52
CA ASN A 230 -12.71 -7.36 -13.66
C ASN A 230 -12.46 -8.81 -13.22
N MET A 231 -13.24 -9.76 -13.75
CA MET A 231 -13.12 -11.19 -13.43
C MET A 231 -11.85 -11.83 -14.00
N SER A 232 -11.25 -11.26 -15.04
CA SER A 232 -10.11 -11.84 -15.76
C SER A 232 -8.74 -11.27 -15.34
N SER A 233 -8.69 -10.23 -14.52
CA SER A 233 -7.46 -9.60 -14.05
C SER A 233 -7.51 -9.30 -12.56
N ASN A 234 -6.35 -9.33 -11.90
CA ASN A 234 -6.25 -8.85 -10.54
C ASN A 234 -6.59 -7.35 -10.49
N GLN A 235 -7.41 -6.99 -9.53
CA GLN A 235 -7.68 -5.58 -9.27
C GLN A 235 -6.41 -4.92 -8.72
N THR A 236 -6.09 -3.74 -9.24
CA THR A 236 -4.98 -2.92 -8.76
C THR A 236 -5.51 -1.55 -8.35
N MET A 237 -4.83 -0.94 -7.39
CA MET A 237 -5.07 0.43 -6.99
C MET A 237 -3.89 1.29 -7.43
N SER A 238 -4.17 2.46 -7.98
CA SER A 238 -3.13 3.40 -8.39
C SER A 238 -3.12 4.65 -7.52
N LEU A 239 -1.92 5.15 -7.26
CA LEU A 239 -1.68 6.44 -6.66
C LEU A 239 -0.84 7.24 -7.66
N ALA A 240 -1.41 8.30 -8.22
CA ALA A 240 -0.74 9.11 -9.22
C ALA A 240 -0.74 10.59 -8.84
N GLY A 241 0.33 11.28 -9.20
CA GLY A 241 0.48 12.70 -8.92
C GLY A 241 1.78 13.27 -9.46
N ILE A 242 2.06 14.50 -9.09
CA ILE A 242 3.25 15.25 -9.51
C ILE A 242 4.05 15.74 -8.29
N ALA A 243 5.35 15.89 -8.46
CA ALA A 243 6.17 16.58 -7.45
C ALA A 243 5.97 18.09 -7.57
N ALA A 244 5.50 18.70 -6.49
CA ALA A 244 5.44 20.15 -6.38
C ALA A 244 6.78 20.72 -5.90
N ALA A 245 7.12 21.89 -6.37
CA ALA A 245 8.35 22.57 -6.01
C ALA A 245 8.37 22.99 -4.54
N ILE A 246 9.55 22.87 -3.92
CA ILE A 246 9.86 23.51 -2.65
C ILE A 246 10.84 24.65 -2.93
N ASP A 247 10.47 25.86 -2.54
CA ASP A 247 11.38 26.98 -2.61
C ASP A 247 12.53 26.77 -1.62
N SER A 248 13.74 26.91 -2.11
CA SER A 248 14.92 26.92 -1.25
C SER A 248 14.90 28.21 -0.41
N ALA A 249 15.06 28.08 0.90
CA ALA A 249 15.26 29.22 1.77
C ALA A 249 16.64 29.91 1.54
N ASP A 250 17.49 29.30 0.72
CA ASP A 250 18.83 29.77 0.42
C ASP A 250 18.78 30.66 -0.83
N CYS A 251 19.05 31.97 -0.65
CA CYS A 251 19.03 32.96 -1.75
C CYS A 251 20.05 32.63 -2.89
N GLU A 252 20.99 31.74 -2.66
CA GLU A 252 22.00 31.32 -3.64
C GLU A 252 21.61 30.05 -4.41
N ALA A 253 20.54 29.34 -4.00
CA ALA A 253 20.11 28.13 -4.67
C ALA A 253 19.40 28.44 -5.99
N GLN A 254 19.98 28.02 -7.08
CA GLN A 254 19.38 28.11 -8.41
C GLN A 254 18.28 27.05 -8.56
N GLY A 255 17.03 27.49 -8.37
CA GLY A 255 15.83 26.67 -8.63
C GLY A 255 15.25 25.97 -7.39
N SER A 256 13.98 25.66 -7.49
CA SER A 256 13.21 24.95 -6.46
C SER A 256 13.45 23.43 -6.56
N LYS A 257 13.46 22.73 -5.41
CA LYS A 257 13.69 21.29 -5.36
C LYS A 257 12.38 20.55 -5.64
N LEU A 258 12.40 19.61 -6.60
CA LEU A 258 11.29 18.73 -6.92
C LEU A 258 11.50 17.33 -6.34
N LEU A 259 12.73 16.81 -6.49
CA LEU A 259 13.09 15.43 -6.20
C LEU A 259 14.52 15.36 -5.71
N ARG A 260 14.79 14.45 -4.79
CA ARG A 260 16.14 14.06 -4.39
C ARG A 260 16.35 12.59 -4.68
N ILE A 261 17.46 12.27 -5.33
CA ILE A 261 17.86 10.89 -5.64
C ILE A 261 19.06 10.54 -4.75
N ILE A 262 18.95 9.45 -4.03
CA ILE A 262 20.00 8.94 -3.16
C ILE A 262 20.35 7.54 -3.64
N GLU A 263 21.57 7.35 -4.08
CA GLU A 263 22.10 6.05 -4.46
C GLU A 263 23.03 5.54 -3.37
N VAL A 264 22.81 4.31 -2.95
CA VAL A 264 23.68 3.60 -2.02
C VAL A 264 24.08 2.31 -2.69
N ILE A 265 25.37 2.16 -2.97
CA ILE A 265 25.96 0.93 -3.48
C ILE A 265 26.73 0.30 -2.33
N ASP A 266 26.31 -0.89 -1.92
CA ASP A 266 27.05 -1.67 -0.94
C ASP A 266 28.33 -2.17 -1.62
N THR A 267 29.51 -1.72 -1.17
CA THR A 267 30.78 -2.24 -1.65
C THR A 267 30.86 -3.75 -1.36
N GLU A 268 31.56 -4.50 -2.20
CA GLU A 268 31.57 -5.98 -2.26
C GLU A 268 31.87 -6.70 -0.94
N ASP A 269 32.35 -6.02 0.08
CA ASP A 269 32.64 -6.58 1.38
C ASP A 269 31.50 -6.29 2.38
N TYR A 270 30.35 -7.01 2.19
CA TYR A 270 29.20 -6.86 3.08
C TYR A 270 29.52 -7.26 4.54
N LYS A 271 30.62 -7.97 4.78
CA LYS A 271 31.12 -8.36 6.10
C LYS A 271 31.88 -7.25 6.80
N LYS A 272 32.43 -6.31 6.06
CA LYS A 272 33.39 -5.31 6.57
C LYS A 272 32.83 -4.37 7.63
N ASP A 273 31.52 -4.15 7.66
CA ASP A 273 30.90 -3.20 8.57
C ASP A 273 29.90 -3.88 9.53
N ILE A 274 29.96 -5.20 9.69
CA ILE A 274 29.12 -5.91 10.67
C ILE A 274 29.66 -5.61 12.07
N ALA A 275 28.80 -5.00 12.90
CA ALA A 275 29.11 -4.62 14.28
C ALA A 275 28.65 -5.66 15.30
N SER A 276 27.59 -6.40 15.01
CA SER A 276 27.05 -7.45 15.88
C SER A 276 26.28 -8.49 15.07
N LEU A 277 25.99 -9.62 15.69
CA LEU A 277 25.14 -10.67 15.15
C LEU A 277 23.79 -10.66 15.89
N VAL A 278 22.73 -11.13 15.22
CA VAL A 278 21.43 -11.39 15.81
C VAL A 278 20.92 -12.70 15.24
N VAL A 279 20.47 -13.60 16.10
CA VAL A 279 19.90 -14.88 15.72
C VAL A 279 18.38 -14.79 15.80
N ASP A 280 17.69 -15.42 14.86
CA ASP A 280 16.25 -15.54 14.88
C ASP A 280 15.82 -16.45 16.04
N GLU A 281 15.05 -15.93 16.98
CA GLU A 281 14.62 -16.66 18.18
C GLU A 281 13.78 -17.90 17.85
N ASP A 282 13.03 -17.88 16.74
CA ASP A 282 12.21 -19.02 16.30
C ASP A 282 13.06 -20.22 15.86
N CYS A 283 14.37 -20.02 15.65
CA CYS A 283 15.32 -21.04 15.22
C CYS A 283 16.24 -21.54 16.34
N LEU A 284 16.00 -21.17 17.60
CA LEU A 284 16.83 -21.53 18.74
C LEU A 284 16.39 -22.84 19.42
N THR A 285 16.14 -23.89 18.65
CA THR A 285 15.76 -25.22 19.14
C THR A 285 16.68 -26.31 18.57
N VAL A 286 16.89 -27.38 19.32
CA VAL A 286 17.65 -28.55 18.83
C VAL A 286 16.99 -29.12 17.58
N GLY A 287 17.79 -29.40 16.54
CA GLY A 287 17.32 -29.88 15.24
C GLY A 287 16.85 -28.77 14.31
N SER A 288 16.96 -27.49 14.69
CA SER A 288 16.66 -26.38 13.80
C SER A 288 17.92 -25.86 13.08
N THR A 289 17.74 -25.35 11.87
CA THR A 289 18.79 -24.66 11.12
C THR A 289 18.88 -23.20 11.58
N PRO A 290 20.01 -22.71 12.09
CA PRO A 290 20.14 -21.34 12.55
C PRO A 290 19.96 -20.33 11.42
N VAL A 291 19.20 -19.26 11.70
CA VAL A 291 19.08 -18.09 10.85
C VAL A 291 19.73 -16.91 11.53
N VAL A 292 20.87 -16.46 11.00
CA VAL A 292 21.70 -15.42 11.59
C VAL A 292 21.74 -14.18 10.71
N TYR A 293 21.61 -13.03 11.33
CA TYR A 293 21.73 -11.73 10.69
C TYR A 293 22.94 -10.97 11.25
N GLY A 294 23.72 -10.40 10.35
CA GLY A 294 24.70 -9.39 10.71
C GLY A 294 24.06 -8.00 10.79
N VAL A 295 24.28 -7.31 11.88
CA VAL A 295 23.88 -5.90 12.03
C VAL A 295 25.05 -5.03 11.64
N LYS A 296 24.92 -4.26 10.58
CA LYS A 296 25.95 -3.29 10.16
C LYS A 296 25.98 -2.09 11.11
N THR A 297 27.10 -1.37 11.12
CA THR A 297 27.27 -0.12 11.89
C THR A 297 26.22 0.95 11.57
N ASN A 298 25.60 0.90 10.40
CA ASN A 298 24.48 1.78 9.99
C ASN A 298 23.09 1.23 10.38
N GLY A 299 23.03 0.13 11.16
CA GLY A 299 21.79 -0.49 11.61
C GLY A 299 21.10 -1.40 10.58
N LYS A 300 21.66 -1.58 9.38
CA LYS A 300 21.09 -2.46 8.35
C LYS A 300 21.33 -3.94 8.71
N LEU A 301 20.30 -4.76 8.61
CA LEU A 301 20.38 -6.22 8.76
C LEU A 301 20.79 -6.88 7.45
N VAL A 302 21.71 -7.82 7.51
CA VAL A 302 22.15 -8.65 6.39
C VAL A 302 22.05 -10.11 6.82
N LYS A 303 21.27 -10.92 6.12
CA LYS A 303 21.21 -12.36 6.38
C LYS A 303 22.56 -12.99 5.99
N LEU A 304 23.17 -13.72 6.91
CA LEU A 304 24.43 -14.42 6.71
C LEU A 304 24.18 -15.87 6.27
N ASP A 305 25.09 -16.40 5.46
CA ASP A 305 25.11 -17.82 5.17
C ASP A 305 25.85 -18.58 6.29
N ASN A 306 25.31 -19.72 6.71
CA ASN A 306 25.92 -20.51 7.80
C ASN A 306 27.34 -20.99 7.47
N THR A 307 27.71 -21.04 6.19
CA THR A 307 29.11 -21.32 5.77
C THR A 307 30.08 -20.18 6.08
N GLU A 308 29.56 -19.00 6.38
CA GLU A 308 30.32 -17.81 6.74
C GLU A 308 30.46 -17.65 8.27
N LEU A 309 29.86 -18.56 9.01
CA LEU A 309 29.80 -18.55 10.48
C LEU A 309 30.50 -19.76 11.06
N THR A 310 31.05 -19.58 12.24
CA THR A 310 31.59 -20.67 13.07
C THR A 310 30.71 -20.80 14.30
N PHE A 311 30.29 -22.01 14.59
CA PHE A 311 29.45 -22.35 15.75
C PHE A 311 30.24 -23.17 16.75
N ASP A 312 30.12 -22.83 18.02
CA ASP A 312 30.69 -23.61 19.12
C ASP A 312 29.65 -23.81 20.23
N PRO A 313 29.14 -25.05 20.41
CA PRO A 313 29.45 -26.29 19.70
C PRO A 313 29.06 -26.27 18.22
N ALA A 314 29.77 -27.04 17.40
CA ALA A 314 29.58 -27.13 15.98
C ALA A 314 28.19 -27.70 15.63
N LEU A 315 27.61 -27.22 14.52
CA LEU A 315 26.36 -27.78 13.98
C LEU A 315 26.56 -29.21 13.47
N THR A 316 25.54 -30.06 13.62
CA THR A 316 25.48 -31.39 13.00
C THR A 316 24.50 -31.35 11.85
N ASP A 317 24.95 -31.70 10.64
CA ASP A 317 24.16 -31.62 9.40
C ASP A 317 23.51 -30.24 9.14
N GLY A 318 24.13 -29.16 9.65
CA GLY A 318 23.66 -27.78 9.53
C GLY A 318 22.60 -27.37 10.55
N GLU A 319 22.35 -28.20 11.58
CA GLU A 319 21.36 -27.98 12.64
C GLU A 319 22.01 -27.95 14.02
N PHE A 320 21.39 -27.29 14.98
CA PHE A 320 21.83 -27.33 16.38
C PHE A 320 21.74 -28.74 16.97
N SER A 321 22.87 -29.24 17.47
CA SER A 321 23.01 -30.63 17.92
C SER A 321 22.64 -30.90 19.37
N ALA A 322 22.59 -29.87 20.21
CA ALA A 322 22.30 -29.99 21.63
C ALA A 322 21.67 -28.71 22.20
N ALA A 323 20.89 -28.89 23.28
CA ALA A 323 20.40 -27.79 24.09
C ALA A 323 21.55 -27.25 24.96
N ALA A 324 22.20 -26.19 24.47
CA ALA A 324 23.37 -25.61 25.12
C ALA A 324 23.55 -24.13 24.75
N GLU A 325 24.40 -23.46 25.49
CA GLU A 325 24.90 -22.16 25.11
C GLU A 325 25.81 -22.32 23.87
N THR A 326 25.46 -21.63 22.78
CA THR A 326 26.17 -21.71 21.51
C THR A 326 26.75 -20.34 21.16
N THR A 327 28.07 -20.30 20.98
CA THR A 327 28.75 -19.10 20.48
C THR A 327 28.83 -19.14 18.97
N ILE A 328 28.41 -18.06 18.35
CA ILE A 328 28.38 -17.86 16.89
C ILE A 328 29.40 -16.78 16.55
N THR A 329 30.33 -17.07 15.68
CA THR A 329 31.38 -16.13 15.26
C THR A 329 31.35 -15.92 13.76
N LEU A 330 31.41 -14.68 13.30
CA LEU A 330 31.57 -14.38 11.88
C LEU A 330 33.00 -14.68 11.46
N THR A 331 33.17 -15.63 10.54
CA THR A 331 34.49 -16.14 10.11
C THR A 331 35.37 -15.02 9.57
N GLY A 332 36.60 -14.93 10.14
CA GLY A 332 37.58 -13.91 9.77
C GLY A 332 37.39 -12.55 10.44
N THR A 333 36.53 -12.47 11.44
CA THR A 333 36.31 -11.28 12.27
C THR A 333 36.32 -11.63 13.77
N GLU A 334 36.26 -10.61 14.61
CA GLU A 334 36.06 -10.77 16.07
C GLU A 334 34.59 -10.63 16.50
N VAL A 335 33.67 -10.53 15.54
CA VAL A 335 32.25 -10.34 15.82
C VAL A 335 31.63 -11.67 16.24
N THR A 336 31.15 -11.72 17.47
CA THR A 336 30.55 -12.92 18.08
C THR A 336 29.23 -12.59 18.73
N ASP A 337 28.35 -13.59 18.85
CA ASP A 337 27.16 -13.58 19.68
C ASP A 337 27.02 -14.93 20.40
N THR A 338 26.35 -14.93 21.54
CA THR A 338 26.11 -16.15 22.32
C THR A 338 24.63 -16.29 22.59
N VAL A 339 24.08 -17.43 22.17
CA VAL A 339 22.65 -17.73 22.27
C VAL A 339 22.42 -19.04 23.02
N THR A 340 21.31 -19.16 23.70
CA THR A 340 20.89 -20.39 24.36
C THR A 340 19.95 -21.17 23.47
N VAL A 341 20.36 -22.37 23.05
CA VAL A 341 19.53 -23.29 22.27
C VAL A 341 18.72 -24.16 23.24
N ALA A 342 17.39 -24.21 23.05
CA ALA A 342 16.46 -24.92 23.92
C ALA A 342 16.15 -26.34 23.43
#